data_cc1274f658071047c4f8679f19b47cf8
#
_entry.id   cc1274f658071047c4f8679f19b47cf8
#
_cell.length_a   1.000
_cell.length_b   1.000
_cell.length_c   1.000
_cell.angle_alpha   90.00
_cell.angle_beta   90.00
_cell.angle_gamma   90.00
#
_symmetry.space_group_name_H-M   'P 1'
#
loop_
_entity.id
_entity.type
_entity.pdbx_description
1 polymer ?
#
loop_
_entity_poly.entity_id
_entity_poly.type
_entity_poly.pdbx_seq_one_letter_code
_entity_poly.pdbx_strand_id
1 'polypeptide(L)'
;MNRFARFLRKRWFIYLLLCTPVFYVFVPIIQSDTEYFADPAKYLLEYVGLAATYLFVAVSIITPLRKIFPKSSIVKSLAYHRRQIGVCVFIYALLHFLIYFAYTGSWDAFVKDWDKLFILSGIVGFVLLLLLAATSNNWSVRKLGGRNWKRIHRLAYLIMLLLIYHQATQEKTGYRETAKVFAPLFLLQTVRIAIYGKSVLAKRSETEEPNSPS
;
A
#
# COMPACT_ATOMS: atom_id res chain seq x y z
N MET A 1 4.09 14.81 -23.16
CA MET A 1 4.65 14.22 -21.91
C MET A 1 5.95 14.94 -21.58
N ASN A 2 6.03 15.60 -20.41
CA ASN A 2 7.22 16.40 -20.01
C ASN A 2 8.44 15.49 -19.82
N ARG A 3 9.66 16.06 -19.90
CA ARG A 3 10.94 15.34 -19.66
C ARG A 3 10.96 14.59 -18.34
N PHE A 4 10.45 15.20 -17.27
CA PHE A 4 10.31 14.60 -15.94
C PHE A 4 9.41 13.36 -15.91
N ALA A 5 8.24 13.38 -16.56
CA ALA A 5 7.35 12.23 -16.63
C ALA A 5 7.94 11.06 -17.43
N ARG A 6 8.78 11.34 -18.43
CA ARG A 6 9.57 10.32 -19.15
C ARG A 6 10.64 9.68 -18.27
N PHE A 7 11.32 10.49 -17.46
CA PHE A 7 12.31 10.02 -16.50
C PHE A 7 11.68 9.09 -15.45
N LEU A 8 10.52 9.50 -14.88
CA LEU A 8 9.75 8.68 -13.93
C LEU A 8 9.31 7.32 -14.51
N ARG A 9 9.23 7.15 -15.82
CA ARG A 9 8.90 5.86 -16.45
C ARG A 9 10.04 4.89 -16.59
N LYS A 10 11.29 5.32 -16.31
CA LYS A 10 12.43 4.43 -16.35
C LYS A 10 12.38 3.45 -15.19
N ARG A 11 12.47 2.15 -15.48
CA ARG A 11 12.36 1.09 -14.48
C ARG A 11 13.46 1.17 -13.42
N TRP A 12 14.68 1.44 -13.83
CA TRP A 12 15.80 1.55 -12.90
C TRP A 12 15.57 2.65 -11.85
N PHE A 13 14.98 3.78 -12.24
CA PHE A 13 14.70 4.88 -11.32
C PHE A 13 13.69 4.49 -10.26
N ILE A 14 12.58 3.80 -10.65
CA ILE A 14 11.59 3.36 -9.66
C ILE A 14 12.15 2.31 -8.71
N TYR A 15 13.01 1.38 -9.20
CA TYR A 15 13.66 0.42 -8.31
C TYR A 15 14.63 1.09 -7.35
N LEU A 16 15.42 2.06 -7.80
CA LEU A 16 16.27 2.87 -6.93
C LEU A 16 15.45 3.55 -5.83
N LEU A 17 14.32 4.19 -6.21
CA LEU A 17 13.42 4.82 -5.25
C LEU A 17 12.81 3.82 -4.26
N LEU A 18 12.45 2.62 -4.70
CA LEU A 18 11.89 1.57 -3.85
C LEU A 18 12.94 0.94 -2.91
N CYS A 19 14.22 1.04 -3.24
CA CYS A 19 15.32 0.61 -2.38
C CYS A 19 15.74 1.67 -1.35
N THR A 20 15.27 2.92 -1.46
CA THR A 20 15.67 3.99 -0.51
C THR A 20 15.43 3.63 0.96
N PRO A 21 14.34 2.97 1.38
CA PRO A 21 14.17 2.56 2.76
C PRO A 21 15.28 1.62 3.26
N VAL A 22 15.81 0.74 2.40
CA VAL A 22 16.92 -0.16 2.77
C VAL A 22 18.19 0.64 3.08
N PHE A 23 18.50 1.65 2.27
CA PHE A 23 19.66 2.51 2.53
C PHE A 23 19.47 3.39 3.78
N TYR A 24 18.25 3.79 4.07
CA TYR A 24 17.95 4.59 5.26
C TYR A 24 18.20 3.83 6.57
N VAL A 25 18.20 2.49 6.56
CA VAL A 25 18.57 1.66 7.73
C VAL A 25 19.98 1.96 8.23
N PHE A 26 20.89 2.43 7.39
CA PHE A 26 22.25 2.78 7.80
C PHE A 26 22.36 4.14 8.51
N VAL A 27 21.33 4.99 8.42
CA VAL A 27 21.34 6.33 9.03
C VAL A 27 21.48 6.28 10.56
N PRO A 28 20.69 5.50 11.31
CA PRO A 28 20.85 5.41 12.77
C PRO A 28 22.20 4.84 13.18
N ILE A 29 22.80 3.96 12.37
CA ILE A 29 24.15 3.44 12.61
C ILE A 29 25.18 4.58 12.53
N ILE A 30 25.08 5.41 11.47
CA ILE A 30 26.00 6.55 11.26
C ILE A 30 25.81 7.62 12.34
N GLN A 31 24.56 7.83 12.79
CA GLN A 31 24.22 8.83 13.81
C GLN A 31 24.45 8.34 15.24
N SER A 32 24.91 7.09 15.44
CA SER A 32 25.05 6.46 16.76
C SER A 32 23.78 6.54 17.60
N ASP A 33 22.63 6.26 16.96
CA ASP A 33 21.32 6.33 17.59
C ASP A 33 21.20 5.31 18.74
N THR A 34 20.97 5.81 19.94
CA THR A 34 20.92 5.00 21.16
C THR A 34 19.74 4.03 21.17
N GLU A 35 18.60 4.38 20.55
CA GLU A 35 17.45 3.50 20.43
C GLU A 35 17.76 2.31 19.50
N TYR A 36 18.45 2.56 18.38
CA TYR A 36 18.90 1.50 17.48
C TYR A 36 19.85 0.52 18.20
N PHE A 37 20.84 1.02 18.93
CA PHE A 37 21.83 0.16 19.59
C PHE A 37 21.30 -0.55 20.82
N ALA A 38 20.21 -0.07 21.46
CA ALA A 38 19.55 -0.74 22.57
C ALA A 38 18.85 -2.05 22.15
N ASP A 39 18.13 -2.05 21.02
CA ASP A 39 17.46 -3.22 20.45
C ASP A 39 17.37 -3.10 18.93
N PRO A 40 18.44 -3.48 18.19
CA PRO A 40 18.49 -3.36 16.74
C PRO A 40 17.40 -4.18 16.03
N ALA A 41 17.02 -5.34 16.57
CA ALA A 41 16.02 -6.21 15.97
C ALA A 41 14.62 -5.58 16.04
N LYS A 42 14.26 -5.03 17.21
CA LYS A 42 13.00 -4.31 17.41
C LYS A 42 12.93 -3.05 16.53
N TYR A 43 14.02 -2.28 16.49
CA TYR A 43 14.11 -1.09 15.65
C TYR A 43 13.89 -1.41 14.18
N LEU A 44 14.58 -2.43 13.64
CA LEU A 44 14.43 -2.87 12.27
C LEU A 44 13.02 -3.41 11.98
N LEU A 45 12.44 -4.15 12.92
CA LEU A 45 11.08 -4.66 12.82
C LEU A 45 10.09 -3.50 12.60
N GLU A 46 10.13 -2.50 13.46
CA GLU A 46 9.24 -1.33 13.41
C GLU A 46 9.47 -0.53 12.12
N TYR A 47 10.72 -0.26 11.79
CA TYR A 47 11.09 0.52 10.62
C TYR A 47 10.64 -0.13 9.30
N VAL A 48 10.91 -1.43 9.11
CA VAL A 48 10.55 -2.16 7.89
C VAL A 48 9.03 -2.28 7.75
N GLY A 49 8.31 -2.49 8.86
CA GLY A 49 6.85 -2.49 8.89
C GLY A 49 6.25 -1.15 8.48
N LEU A 50 6.84 -0.05 9.00
CA LEU A 50 6.43 1.30 8.64
C LEU A 50 6.71 1.61 7.16
N ALA A 51 7.87 1.20 6.64
CA ALA A 51 8.20 1.34 5.23
C ALA A 51 7.20 0.59 4.32
N ALA A 52 6.82 -0.64 4.68
CA ALA A 52 5.77 -1.39 3.98
C ALA A 52 4.44 -0.64 3.97
N THR A 53 4.06 -0.05 5.09
CA THR A 53 2.84 0.74 5.24
C THR A 53 2.84 1.98 4.35
N TYR A 54 3.91 2.77 4.36
CA TYR A 54 4.03 3.95 3.50
C TYR A 54 3.95 3.58 2.01
N LEU A 55 4.61 2.51 1.60
CA LEU A 55 4.54 2.02 0.22
C LEU A 55 3.14 1.53 -0.14
N PHE A 56 2.43 0.86 0.79
CA PHE A 56 1.05 0.44 0.60
C PHE A 56 0.11 1.63 0.42
N VAL A 57 0.24 2.67 1.24
CA VAL A 57 -0.52 3.92 1.11
C VAL A 57 -0.19 4.61 -0.22
N ALA A 58 1.08 4.73 -0.57
CA ALA A 58 1.54 5.33 -1.81
C ALA A 58 0.95 4.64 -3.05
N VAL A 59 0.99 3.30 -3.13
CA VAL A 59 0.40 2.56 -4.27
C VAL A 59 -1.12 2.68 -4.30
N SER A 60 -1.77 2.77 -3.15
CA SER A 60 -3.23 2.90 -3.01
C SER A 60 -3.73 4.28 -3.45
N ILE A 61 -2.96 5.33 -3.20
CA ILE A 61 -3.23 6.71 -3.63
C ILE A 61 -3.22 6.88 -5.17
N ILE A 62 -2.47 6.08 -5.90
CA ILE A 62 -2.37 6.19 -7.37
C ILE A 62 -3.74 6.06 -8.06
N THR A 63 -4.63 5.23 -7.51
CA THR A 63 -5.97 5.02 -8.11
C THR A 63 -6.87 6.26 -8.03
N PRO A 64 -7.07 6.89 -6.86
CA PRO A 64 -7.83 8.14 -6.77
C PRO A 64 -7.15 9.27 -7.54
N LEU A 65 -5.83 9.44 -7.44
CA LEU A 65 -5.10 10.47 -8.20
C LEU A 65 -5.34 10.35 -9.70
N ARG A 66 -5.37 9.14 -10.25
CA ARG A 66 -5.60 8.93 -11.68
C ARG A 66 -7.02 9.32 -12.12
N LYS A 67 -8.00 9.26 -11.21
CA LYS A 67 -9.37 9.69 -11.46
C LYS A 67 -9.54 11.21 -11.31
N ILE A 68 -8.86 11.80 -10.33
CA ILE A 68 -8.89 13.24 -10.07
C ILE A 68 -8.09 14.00 -11.15
N PHE A 69 -6.92 13.48 -11.52
CA PHE A 69 -6.00 14.11 -12.49
C PHE A 69 -5.76 13.23 -13.74
N PRO A 70 -6.79 12.96 -14.56
CA PRO A 70 -6.69 12.02 -15.69
C PRO A 70 -5.72 12.48 -16.78
N LYS A 71 -5.48 13.80 -16.91
CA LYS A 71 -4.58 14.38 -17.91
C LYS A 71 -3.12 14.45 -17.44
N SER A 72 -2.83 14.32 -16.14
CA SER A 72 -1.48 14.43 -15.59
C SER A 72 -0.54 13.33 -16.11
N SER A 73 0.56 13.74 -16.75
CA SER A 73 1.61 12.84 -17.24
C SER A 73 2.37 12.18 -16.10
N ILE A 74 2.52 12.85 -14.95
CA ILE A 74 3.18 12.33 -13.74
C ILE A 74 2.36 11.17 -13.16
N VAL A 75 1.05 11.38 -12.95
CA VAL A 75 0.15 10.37 -12.42
C VAL A 75 0.06 9.14 -13.34
N LYS A 76 0.07 9.35 -14.66
CA LYS A 76 0.14 8.26 -15.64
C LYS A 76 1.44 7.47 -15.52
N SER A 77 2.56 8.13 -15.27
CA SER A 77 3.87 7.49 -15.08
C SER A 77 3.92 6.67 -13.79
N LEU A 78 3.41 7.20 -12.68
CA LEU A 78 3.26 6.45 -11.42
C LEU A 78 2.34 5.24 -11.57
N ALA A 79 1.21 5.40 -12.26
CA ALA A 79 0.28 4.30 -12.53
C ALA A 79 0.90 3.17 -13.39
N TYR A 80 1.87 3.48 -14.23
CA TYR A 80 2.64 2.48 -14.98
C TYR A 80 3.43 1.55 -14.07
N HIS A 81 3.96 2.08 -12.95
CA HIS A 81 4.77 1.31 -11.98
C HIS A 81 3.97 0.70 -10.84
N ARG A 82 2.64 0.82 -10.85
CA ARG A 82 1.79 0.35 -9.75
C ARG A 82 2.03 -1.12 -9.37
N ARG A 83 2.30 -1.98 -10.37
CA ARG A 83 2.59 -3.40 -10.12
C ARG A 83 3.91 -3.58 -9.37
N GLN A 84 4.97 -2.89 -9.81
CA GLN A 84 6.28 -2.95 -9.17
C GLN A 84 6.21 -2.46 -7.73
N ILE A 85 5.54 -1.32 -7.50
CA ILE A 85 5.36 -0.78 -6.15
C ILE A 85 4.58 -1.76 -5.28
N GLY A 86 3.49 -2.35 -5.79
CA GLY A 86 2.68 -3.33 -5.05
C GLY A 86 3.44 -4.61 -4.68
N VAL A 87 4.29 -5.11 -5.58
CA VAL A 87 5.18 -6.26 -5.28
C VAL A 87 6.23 -5.87 -4.24
N CYS A 88 6.75 -4.65 -4.30
CA CYS A 88 7.70 -4.15 -3.31
C CYS A 88 7.08 -4.03 -1.91
N VAL A 89 5.80 -3.62 -1.81
CA VAL A 89 5.05 -3.66 -0.53
C VAL A 89 5.10 -5.06 0.07
N PHE A 90 4.85 -6.10 -0.73
CA PHE A 90 4.92 -7.47 -0.26
C PHE A 90 6.35 -7.85 0.19
N ILE A 91 7.38 -7.44 -0.53
CA ILE A 91 8.79 -7.73 -0.16
C ILE A 91 9.11 -7.13 1.22
N TYR A 92 8.74 -5.86 1.46
CA TYR A 92 8.93 -5.23 2.77
C TYR A 92 8.09 -5.89 3.87
N ALA A 93 6.85 -6.28 3.57
CA ALA A 93 6.01 -7.03 4.51
C ALA A 93 6.60 -8.42 4.83
N LEU A 94 7.21 -9.09 3.84
CA LEU A 94 7.93 -10.34 4.05
C LEU A 94 9.16 -10.16 4.94
N LEU A 95 9.97 -9.13 4.69
CA LEU A 95 11.11 -8.80 5.54
C LEU A 95 10.67 -8.51 6.98
N HIS A 96 9.62 -7.70 7.16
CA HIS A 96 9.02 -7.42 8.46
C HIS A 96 8.58 -8.71 9.16
N PHE A 97 7.90 -9.60 8.46
CA PHE A 97 7.46 -10.90 8.97
C PHE A 97 8.64 -11.79 9.38
N LEU A 98 9.70 -11.86 8.56
CA LEU A 98 10.89 -12.66 8.85
C LEU A 98 11.66 -12.13 10.07
N ILE A 99 11.80 -10.80 10.19
CA ILE A 99 12.42 -10.16 11.35
C ILE A 99 11.58 -10.45 12.60
N TYR A 100 10.26 -10.34 12.52
CA TYR A 100 9.36 -10.66 13.64
C TYR A 100 9.50 -12.13 14.07
N PHE A 101 9.51 -13.06 13.10
CA PHE A 101 9.70 -14.49 13.40
C PHE A 101 11.05 -14.77 14.07
N ALA A 102 12.12 -14.13 13.57
CA ALA A 102 13.45 -14.24 14.20
C ALA A 102 13.48 -13.61 15.62
N TYR A 103 12.75 -12.50 15.82
CA TYR A 103 12.64 -11.81 17.10
C TYR A 103 11.90 -12.63 18.15
N THR A 104 10.87 -13.39 17.78
CA THR A 104 10.16 -14.29 18.71
C THR A 104 11.02 -15.46 19.23
N GLY A 105 12.07 -15.82 18.50
CA GLY A 105 13.08 -16.82 18.86
C GLY A 105 12.63 -18.28 18.84
N SER A 106 11.32 -18.56 18.83
CA SER A 106 10.79 -19.93 18.75
C SER A 106 9.42 -20.00 18.08
N TRP A 107 9.11 -21.17 17.54
CA TRP A 107 7.80 -21.48 16.96
C TRP A 107 6.66 -21.37 17.98
N ASP A 108 6.88 -21.87 19.18
CA ASP A 108 5.85 -21.85 20.24
C ASP A 108 5.51 -20.43 20.67
N ALA A 109 6.53 -19.56 20.82
CA ALA A 109 6.32 -18.15 21.12
C ALA A 109 5.57 -17.42 19.99
N PHE A 110 5.93 -17.72 18.74
CA PHE A 110 5.24 -17.17 17.56
C PHE A 110 3.76 -17.56 17.52
N VAL A 111 3.42 -18.85 17.76
CA VAL A 111 2.03 -19.33 17.77
C VAL A 111 1.25 -18.76 18.95
N LYS A 112 1.87 -18.64 20.13
CA LYS A 112 1.24 -18.04 21.31
C LYS A 112 0.86 -16.57 21.08
N ASP A 113 1.63 -15.86 20.27
CA ASP A 113 1.32 -14.46 19.93
C ASP A 113 0.06 -14.29 19.06
N TRP A 114 -0.48 -15.36 18.46
CA TRP A 114 -1.71 -15.31 17.68
C TRP A 114 -2.96 -14.97 18.52
N ASP A 115 -2.88 -15.12 19.83
CA ASP A 115 -3.93 -14.66 20.77
C ASP A 115 -4.07 -13.12 20.73
N LYS A 116 -3.04 -12.42 20.27
CA LYS A 116 -3.05 -10.98 20.12
C LYS A 116 -3.68 -10.59 18.78
N LEU A 117 -4.87 -10.03 18.80
CA LEU A 117 -5.64 -9.69 17.59
C LEU A 117 -4.87 -8.80 16.60
N PHE A 118 -3.99 -7.90 17.08
CA PHE A 118 -3.21 -7.07 16.18
C PHE A 118 -2.17 -7.89 15.41
N ILE A 119 -1.56 -8.90 16.02
CA ILE A 119 -0.62 -9.83 15.35
C ILE A 119 -1.39 -10.66 14.34
N LEU A 120 -2.53 -11.23 14.73
CA LEU A 120 -3.38 -12.00 13.83
C LEU A 120 -3.81 -11.18 12.61
N SER A 121 -4.18 -9.90 12.81
CA SER A 121 -4.53 -9.01 11.69
C SER A 121 -3.36 -8.77 10.74
N GLY A 122 -2.14 -8.66 11.27
CA GLY A 122 -0.90 -8.56 10.49
C GLY A 122 -0.64 -9.82 9.66
N ILE A 123 -0.79 -11.01 10.27
CA ILE A 123 -0.62 -12.31 9.59
C ILE A 123 -1.64 -12.47 8.45
N VAL A 124 -2.93 -12.20 8.72
CA VAL A 124 -3.97 -12.27 7.69
C VAL A 124 -3.69 -11.26 6.57
N GLY A 125 -3.30 -10.03 6.92
CA GLY A 125 -2.90 -9.00 5.94
C GLY A 125 -1.72 -9.46 5.08
N PHE A 126 -0.72 -10.09 5.68
CA PHE A 126 0.44 -10.64 4.98
C PHE A 126 0.06 -11.77 3.99
N VAL A 127 -0.80 -12.71 4.40
CA VAL A 127 -1.29 -13.79 3.52
C VAL A 127 -2.06 -13.22 2.32
N LEU A 128 -2.89 -12.20 2.55
CA LEU A 128 -3.59 -11.51 1.47
C LEU A 128 -2.61 -10.76 0.54
N LEU A 129 -1.57 -10.11 1.08
CA LEU A 129 -0.51 -9.47 0.29
C LEU A 129 0.24 -10.49 -0.56
N LEU A 130 0.56 -11.68 -0.01
CA LEU A 130 1.17 -12.78 -0.76
C LEU A 130 0.29 -13.18 -1.95
N LEU A 131 -1.02 -13.35 -1.74
CA LEU A 131 -1.96 -13.65 -2.82
C LEU A 131 -1.96 -12.56 -3.91
N LEU A 132 -1.96 -11.28 -3.51
CA LEU A 132 -1.90 -10.17 -4.46
C LEU A 132 -0.57 -10.14 -5.21
N ALA A 133 0.55 -10.37 -4.54
CA ALA A 133 1.88 -10.42 -5.16
C ALA A 133 2.01 -11.59 -6.13
N ALA A 134 1.59 -12.81 -5.73
CA ALA A 134 1.60 -14.01 -6.57
C ALA A 134 0.75 -13.86 -7.84
N THR A 135 -0.36 -13.10 -7.76
CA THR A 135 -1.22 -12.82 -8.92
C THR A 135 -0.82 -11.55 -9.70
N SER A 136 0.24 -10.85 -9.28
CA SER A 136 0.73 -9.62 -9.92
C SER A 136 1.65 -9.87 -11.12
N ASN A 137 1.30 -10.79 -12.01
CA ASN A 137 2.06 -11.10 -13.21
C ASN A 137 1.14 -11.28 -14.44
N ASN A 138 1.74 -11.29 -15.63
CA ASN A 138 0.97 -11.36 -16.88
C ASN A 138 0.29 -12.72 -17.10
N TRP A 139 0.91 -13.79 -16.61
CA TRP A 139 0.35 -15.14 -16.70
C TRP A 139 -0.95 -15.24 -15.89
N SER A 140 -0.94 -14.76 -14.64
CA SER A 140 -2.12 -14.73 -13.78
C SER A 140 -3.26 -13.89 -14.40
N VAL A 141 -2.95 -12.74 -14.99
CA VAL A 141 -3.96 -11.91 -15.67
C VAL A 141 -4.59 -12.65 -16.85
N ARG A 142 -3.78 -13.38 -17.63
CA ARG A 142 -4.29 -14.19 -18.76
C ARG A 142 -5.13 -15.38 -18.29
N LYS A 143 -4.66 -16.10 -17.26
CA LYS A 143 -5.32 -17.32 -16.74
C LYS A 143 -6.64 -17.01 -16.01
N LEU A 144 -6.67 -15.98 -15.20
CA LEU A 144 -7.84 -15.60 -14.39
C LEU A 144 -8.86 -14.77 -15.19
N GLY A 145 -8.41 -14.13 -16.28
CA GLY A 145 -9.16 -13.09 -16.96
C GLY A 145 -9.17 -11.77 -16.20
N GLY A 146 -9.21 -10.65 -16.92
CA GLY A 146 -9.09 -9.32 -16.32
C GLY A 146 -10.19 -8.97 -15.29
N ARG A 147 -11.39 -9.57 -15.41
CA ARG A 147 -12.50 -9.34 -14.47
C ARG A 147 -12.21 -9.98 -13.11
N ASN A 148 -11.84 -11.26 -13.08
CA ASN A 148 -11.56 -12.00 -11.85
C ASN A 148 -10.27 -11.50 -11.20
N TRP A 149 -9.25 -11.22 -11.99
CA TRP A 149 -8.03 -10.58 -11.50
C TRP A 149 -8.32 -9.27 -10.75
N LYS A 150 -9.17 -8.40 -11.30
CA LYS A 150 -9.61 -7.18 -10.62
C LYS A 150 -10.39 -7.44 -9.33
N ARG A 151 -11.20 -8.53 -9.27
CA ARG A 151 -11.93 -8.91 -8.05
C ARG A 151 -10.96 -9.29 -6.93
N ILE A 152 -9.95 -10.14 -7.23
CA ILE A 152 -8.90 -10.52 -6.28
C ILE A 152 -8.15 -9.26 -5.79
N HIS A 153 -7.75 -8.38 -6.70
CA HIS A 153 -7.03 -7.16 -6.33
C HIS A 153 -7.87 -6.13 -5.55
N ARG A 154 -9.19 -6.31 -5.41
CA ARG A 154 -10.01 -5.55 -4.45
C ARG A 154 -9.75 -5.92 -2.99
N LEU A 155 -9.16 -7.09 -2.72
CA LEU A 155 -8.71 -7.45 -1.38
C LEU A 155 -7.72 -6.44 -0.78
N ALA A 156 -7.11 -5.58 -1.60
CA ALA A 156 -6.32 -4.44 -1.13
C ALA A 156 -7.10 -3.51 -0.18
N TYR A 157 -8.44 -3.42 -0.31
CA TYR A 157 -9.26 -2.65 0.63
C TYR A 157 -9.40 -3.35 1.99
N LEU A 158 -9.51 -4.68 1.99
CA LEU A 158 -9.50 -5.46 3.23
C LEU A 158 -8.13 -5.39 3.92
N ILE A 159 -7.04 -5.53 3.14
CA ILE A 159 -5.68 -5.35 3.65
C ILE A 159 -5.52 -3.97 4.28
N MET A 160 -6.07 -2.93 3.68
CA MET A 160 -6.02 -1.57 4.24
C MET A 160 -6.65 -1.51 5.64
N LEU A 161 -7.84 -2.11 5.83
CA LEU A 161 -8.51 -2.14 7.14
C LEU A 161 -7.70 -2.92 8.17
N LEU A 162 -7.18 -4.10 7.79
CA LEU A 162 -6.34 -4.93 8.66
C LEU A 162 -5.05 -4.19 9.05
N LEU A 163 -4.43 -3.48 8.10
CA LEU A 163 -3.20 -2.74 8.32
C LEU A 163 -3.42 -1.52 9.24
N ILE A 164 -4.54 -0.82 9.08
CA ILE A 164 -4.94 0.28 9.99
C ILE A 164 -5.09 -0.26 11.40
N TYR A 165 -5.82 -1.38 11.57
CA TYR A 165 -5.99 -1.99 12.88
C TYR A 165 -4.66 -2.47 13.47
N HIS A 166 -3.87 -3.22 12.68
CA HIS A 166 -2.55 -3.71 13.07
C HIS A 166 -1.65 -2.57 13.57
N GLN A 167 -1.60 -1.45 12.87
CA GLN A 167 -0.74 -0.33 13.21
C GLN A 167 -1.29 0.52 14.35
N ALA A 168 -2.60 0.75 14.40
CA ALA A 168 -3.24 1.60 15.40
C ALA A 168 -3.19 1.00 16.82
N THR A 169 -3.11 -0.32 16.94
CA THR A 169 -3.07 -1.05 18.21
C THR A 169 -1.65 -1.32 18.72
N GLN A 170 -0.62 -0.91 17.98
CA GLN A 170 0.77 -0.96 18.46
C GLN A 170 1.06 0.19 19.43
N GLU A 171 1.80 -0.10 20.50
CA GLU A 171 2.12 0.87 21.57
C GLU A 171 2.82 2.13 21.05
N LYS A 172 3.81 1.98 20.16
CA LYS A 172 4.58 3.12 19.63
C LYS A 172 3.84 3.95 18.59
N THR A 173 3.06 3.32 17.70
CA THR A 173 2.42 4.02 16.60
C THR A 173 1.11 4.66 17.03
N GLY A 174 0.23 3.89 17.68
CA GLY A 174 -1.06 4.38 18.19
C GLY A 174 -2.00 4.94 17.10
N TYR A 175 -3.20 5.29 17.51
CA TYR A 175 -4.26 5.77 16.61
C TYR A 175 -3.91 7.09 15.91
N ARG A 176 -3.22 8.00 16.61
CA ARG A 176 -2.90 9.34 16.08
C ARG A 176 -1.92 9.28 14.89
N GLU A 177 -0.84 8.51 15.02
CA GLU A 177 0.15 8.38 13.96
C GLU A 177 -0.39 7.56 12.79
N THR A 178 -1.15 6.49 13.07
CA THR A 178 -1.87 5.74 12.04
C THR A 178 -2.81 6.64 11.24
N ALA A 179 -3.59 7.49 11.91
CA ALA A 179 -4.48 8.44 11.24
C ALA A 179 -3.72 9.40 10.32
N LYS A 180 -2.57 9.93 10.74
CA LYS A 180 -1.73 10.79 9.89
C LYS A 180 -1.26 10.09 8.62
N VAL A 181 -0.83 8.83 8.72
CA VAL A 181 -0.35 8.04 7.59
C VAL A 181 -1.46 7.77 6.56
N PHE A 182 -2.67 7.44 7.03
CA PHE A 182 -3.79 7.08 6.17
C PHE A 182 -4.67 8.26 5.75
N ALA A 183 -4.59 9.42 6.42
CA ALA A 183 -5.41 10.60 6.12
C ALA A 183 -5.34 11.04 4.64
N PRO A 184 -4.17 11.13 3.98
CA PRO A 184 -4.11 11.49 2.57
C PRO A 184 -4.86 10.52 1.66
N LEU A 185 -4.81 9.22 1.97
CA LEU A 185 -5.52 8.20 1.22
C LEU A 185 -7.03 8.33 1.37
N PHE A 186 -7.53 8.51 2.59
CA PHE A 186 -8.95 8.72 2.85
C PHE A 186 -9.47 9.98 2.19
N LEU A 187 -8.75 11.10 2.31
CA LEU A 187 -9.11 12.35 1.66
C LEU A 187 -9.25 12.19 0.14
N LEU A 188 -8.29 11.54 -0.52
CA LEU A 188 -8.35 11.31 -1.96
C LEU A 188 -9.45 10.31 -2.36
N GLN A 189 -9.76 9.33 -1.53
CA GLN A 189 -10.87 8.40 -1.77
C GLN A 189 -12.23 9.10 -1.67
N THR A 190 -12.44 9.97 -0.67
CA THR A 190 -13.69 10.75 -0.54
C THR A 190 -13.87 11.69 -1.73
N VAL A 191 -12.83 12.40 -2.16
CA VAL A 191 -12.87 13.24 -3.37
C VAL A 191 -13.22 12.41 -4.61
N ARG A 192 -12.61 11.24 -4.77
CA ARG A 192 -12.93 10.34 -5.88
C ARG A 192 -14.39 9.89 -5.88
N ILE A 193 -14.94 9.53 -4.71
CA ILE A 193 -16.33 9.11 -4.57
C ILE A 193 -17.28 10.27 -4.91
N ALA A 194 -16.98 11.48 -4.45
CA ALA A 194 -17.76 12.68 -4.76
C ALA A 194 -17.78 12.99 -6.28
N ILE A 195 -16.63 12.89 -6.96
CA ILE A 195 -16.55 13.07 -8.42
C ILE A 195 -17.37 12.00 -9.14
N TYR A 196 -17.28 10.74 -8.70
CA TYR A 196 -18.07 9.66 -9.29
C TYR A 196 -19.57 9.85 -9.09
N GLY A 197 -20.00 10.21 -7.89
CA GLY A 197 -21.39 10.50 -7.57
C GLY A 197 -21.97 11.61 -8.46
N LYS A 198 -21.25 12.72 -8.61
CA LYS A 198 -21.66 13.82 -9.51
C LYS A 198 -21.80 13.35 -10.97
N SER A 199 -20.88 12.50 -11.46
CA SER A 199 -20.94 12.01 -12.83
C SER A 199 -22.10 11.03 -13.07
N VAL A 200 -22.52 10.29 -12.07
CA VAL A 200 -23.70 9.38 -12.14
C VAL A 200 -24.98 10.20 -12.13
N LEU A 201 -25.09 11.20 -11.26
CA LEU A 201 -26.27 12.07 -11.19
C LEU A 201 -26.47 12.86 -12.49
N ALA A 202 -25.38 13.42 -13.06
CA ALA A 202 -25.46 14.14 -14.33
C ALA A 202 -25.97 13.25 -15.49
N LYS A 203 -25.49 11.98 -15.55
CA LYS A 203 -25.98 11.04 -16.57
C LYS A 203 -27.45 10.66 -16.38
N ARG A 204 -27.92 10.63 -15.14
CA ARG A 204 -29.30 10.30 -14.83
C ARG A 204 -30.23 11.44 -15.24
N SER A 205 -29.88 12.70 -15.00
CA SER A 205 -30.66 13.86 -15.45
C SER A 205 -30.74 13.94 -16.97
N GLU A 206 -29.65 13.64 -17.72
CA GLU A 206 -29.66 13.57 -19.18
C GLU A 206 -30.59 12.49 -19.76
N THR A 207 -30.80 11.40 -19.00
CA THR A 207 -31.71 10.29 -19.44
C THR A 207 -33.17 10.53 -19.03
N GLU A 208 -33.42 11.41 -18.07
CA GLU A 208 -34.76 11.76 -17.56
C GLU A 208 -35.37 13.00 -18.26
N GLU A 209 -34.60 13.77 -19.08
CA GLU A 209 -35.16 14.77 -19.99
C GLU A 209 -35.81 14.08 -21.21
N PRO A 210 -37.17 14.02 -21.32
CA PRO A 210 -37.78 13.46 -22.51
C PRO A 210 -37.55 14.43 -23.65
N ASN A 211 -37.21 13.89 -24.86
CA ASN A 211 -37.23 14.62 -26.10
C ASN A 211 -38.54 15.43 -26.16
N SER A 212 -38.52 16.72 -25.93
CA SER A 212 -39.60 17.61 -26.26
C SER A 212 -39.63 17.66 -27.82
N PRO A 213 -40.69 17.17 -28.47
CA PRO A 213 -40.79 17.30 -29.92
C PRO A 213 -41.01 18.77 -30.25
N SER A 214 -40.11 19.31 -31.08
CA SER A 214 -40.29 20.59 -31.78
C SER A 214 -41.36 20.48 -32.85
#